data_b4810082dcdfed8eb1f4e924c12b8f8b
#
_entry.id   b4810082dcdfed8eb1f4e924c12b8f8b
#
_cell.length_a   1.000
_cell.length_b   1.000
_cell.length_c   1.000
_cell.angle_alpha   90.00
_cell.angle_beta   90.00
_cell.angle_gamma   90.00
#
_symmetry.space_group_name_H-M   'P 1'
#
loop_
_entity.id
_entity.type
_entity.pdbx_description
1 polymer ?
#
loop_
_entity_poly.entity_id
_entity_poly.type
_entity_poly.pdbx_seq_one_letter_code
_entity_poly.pdbx_strand_id
1 'polypeptide(L)'
;MTQIGGSSKLKTLSQALGGSDAPKTVKPSQKLDVTLTFDTTGSMYDYLEDVRNQLNHLSQEICQAVPQAKMGVVAYGDYCDAQTTYVTKVLDLTDDYQLISNFIKQVKKTDGGDFPEAVEEALYQTNQLAWRLGSRRAMVLVGDAPPHGVIDSLQACQYGHNWRDETQSLGKKGIKIYTVQCGSNPDTKRVFQEISQITNGIYLNLENMSDLVDLLISICMKEVGLLAEYEQKLKTNNSLNPSKEKLLRQLGSASDK
;
A
#
# COMPACT_ATOMS: atom_id res chain seq x y z
N MET A 1 -36.82 74.56 -12.41
CA MET A 1 -37.34 74.26 -11.07
C MET A 1 -38.15 73.00 -11.15
N THR A 2 -37.70 71.97 -10.58
CA THR A 2 -38.36 71.06 -9.63
C THR A 2 -37.58 69.78 -9.55
N GLN A 3 -36.92 69.54 -8.43
CA GLN A 3 -36.35 68.26 -8.03
C GLN A 3 -37.49 67.28 -7.74
N ILE A 4 -37.32 66.00 -8.07
CA ILE A 4 -37.99 64.94 -7.36
C ILE A 4 -36.99 63.76 -7.21
N GLY A 5 -36.74 63.39 -5.97
CA GLY A 5 -35.88 62.31 -5.58
C GLY A 5 -36.53 60.93 -5.78
N GLY A 6 -35.70 59.96 -5.89
CA GLY A 6 -36.03 58.53 -6.06
C GLY A 6 -34.90 57.65 -5.66
N SER A 7 -34.40 57.83 -4.42
CA SER A 7 -33.47 56.90 -3.79
C SER A 7 -34.26 56.05 -2.80
N SER A 8 -34.70 54.85 -3.19
CA SER A 8 -35.15 53.80 -2.24
C SER A 8 -35.78 52.59 -2.91
N LYS A 9 -35.08 51.87 -3.77
CA LYS A 9 -35.53 50.53 -4.23
C LYS A 9 -34.36 49.56 -4.63
N LEU A 10 -33.14 49.85 -4.22
CA LEU A 10 -31.98 49.00 -4.57
C LEU A 10 -31.37 48.29 -3.36
N LYS A 11 -32.07 48.18 -2.22
CA LYS A 11 -31.57 47.51 -1.02
C LYS A 11 -32.27 46.21 -0.64
N THR A 12 -33.10 45.64 -1.47
CA THR A 12 -33.90 44.45 -1.08
C THR A 12 -33.71 43.19 -1.97
N LEU A 13 -32.69 43.16 -2.84
CA LEU A 13 -32.38 41.96 -3.64
C LEU A 13 -31.07 41.26 -3.27
N SER A 14 -30.35 41.75 -2.26
CA SER A 14 -29.07 41.20 -1.83
C SER A 14 -29.18 40.26 -0.61
N GLN A 15 -30.37 40.05 -0.07
CA GLN A 15 -30.56 39.23 1.15
C GLN A 15 -31.28 37.87 0.93
N ALA A 16 -31.55 37.47 -0.32
CA ALA A 16 -32.27 36.24 -0.62
C ALA A 16 -31.39 35.14 -1.27
N LEU A 17 -30.09 35.33 -1.40
CA LEU A 17 -29.16 34.31 -1.89
C LEU A 17 -28.03 34.06 -0.84
N GLY A 18 -28.44 33.84 0.38
CA GLY A 18 -27.55 33.35 1.45
C GLY A 18 -27.36 31.84 1.38
N GLY A 19 -26.72 31.37 0.31
CA GLY A 19 -26.15 30.04 0.19
C GLY A 19 -24.66 30.21 -0.05
N SER A 20 -23.84 30.26 1.00
CA SER A 20 -22.39 30.18 0.88
C SER A 20 -21.98 28.74 0.57
N ASP A 21 -22.25 28.27 -0.63
CA ASP A 21 -21.47 27.18 -1.20
C ASP A 21 -20.09 27.77 -1.57
N ALA A 22 -19.19 27.76 -0.58
CA ALA A 22 -17.79 27.92 -0.88
C ALA A 22 -17.45 26.83 -1.92
N PRO A 23 -16.78 27.16 -3.04
CA PRO A 23 -16.44 26.16 -4.04
C PRO A 23 -15.64 25.07 -3.32
N LYS A 24 -16.16 23.83 -3.30
CA LYS A 24 -15.41 22.66 -2.86
C LYS A 24 -14.15 22.68 -3.70
N THR A 25 -13.01 23.00 -3.07
CA THR A 25 -11.72 22.88 -3.73
C THR A 25 -11.57 21.41 -4.10
N VAL A 26 -11.80 21.12 -5.37
CA VAL A 26 -11.54 19.78 -5.93
C VAL A 26 -10.05 19.59 -5.77
N LYS A 27 -9.64 18.81 -4.75
CA LYS A 27 -8.25 18.39 -4.61
C LYS A 27 -7.84 17.79 -5.96
N PRO A 28 -6.69 18.18 -6.54
CA PRO A 28 -6.26 17.59 -7.79
C PRO A 28 -6.25 16.07 -7.63
N SER A 29 -6.87 15.36 -8.60
CA SER A 29 -6.94 13.91 -8.64
C SER A 29 -5.53 13.33 -8.47
N GLN A 30 -5.22 12.82 -7.29
CA GLN A 30 -3.89 12.29 -6.99
C GLN A 30 -3.75 10.92 -7.64
N LYS A 31 -2.74 10.76 -8.49
CA LYS A 31 -2.37 9.47 -9.03
C LYS A 31 -1.67 8.65 -7.94
N LEU A 32 -2.09 7.43 -7.73
CA LEU A 32 -1.47 6.47 -6.83
C LEU A 32 -0.99 5.25 -7.62
N ASP A 33 0.27 4.90 -7.45
CA ASP A 33 0.82 3.61 -7.87
C ASP A 33 1.19 2.84 -6.60
N VAL A 34 0.59 1.69 -6.41
CA VAL A 34 0.85 0.83 -5.25
C VAL A 34 1.14 -0.59 -5.70
N THR A 35 2.11 -1.25 -5.06
CA THR A 35 2.33 -2.68 -5.24
C THR A 35 2.04 -3.44 -3.97
N LEU A 36 1.38 -4.59 -4.12
CA LEU A 36 1.32 -5.63 -3.10
C LEU A 36 2.40 -6.67 -3.44
N THR A 37 3.43 -6.71 -2.62
CA THR A 37 4.53 -7.67 -2.74
C THR A 37 4.46 -8.60 -1.55
N PHE A 38 4.22 -9.89 -1.76
CA PHE A 38 3.92 -10.81 -0.67
C PHE A 38 4.54 -12.18 -0.87
N ASP A 39 4.92 -12.74 0.25
CA ASP A 39 5.45 -14.08 0.41
C ASP A 39 4.34 -15.13 0.18
N THR A 40 4.69 -16.20 -0.53
CA THR A 40 3.79 -17.32 -0.86
C THR A 40 4.27 -18.66 -0.34
N THR A 41 5.32 -18.67 0.50
CA THR A 41 5.88 -19.88 1.13
C THR A 41 4.95 -20.47 2.19
N GLY A 42 5.27 -21.65 2.68
CA GLY A 42 4.38 -22.48 3.50
C GLY A 42 3.79 -21.77 4.71
N SER A 43 4.59 -20.99 5.45
CA SER A 43 4.18 -20.21 6.62
C SER A 43 3.15 -19.11 6.31
N MET A 44 3.08 -18.67 5.03
CA MET A 44 2.23 -17.58 4.58
C MET A 44 0.91 -18.03 3.92
N TYR A 45 0.60 -19.32 3.89
CA TYR A 45 -0.56 -19.86 3.16
C TYR A 45 -1.90 -19.29 3.60
N ASP A 46 -2.09 -19.11 4.90
CA ASP A 46 -3.34 -18.57 5.43
C ASP A 46 -3.52 -17.09 5.03
N TYR A 47 -2.41 -16.31 5.01
CA TYR A 47 -2.43 -14.91 4.55
C TYR A 47 -2.85 -14.77 3.09
N LEU A 48 -2.36 -15.67 2.24
CA LEU A 48 -2.72 -15.67 0.83
C LEU A 48 -4.22 -15.94 0.62
N GLU A 49 -4.82 -16.86 1.39
CA GLU A 49 -6.27 -17.14 1.30
C GLU A 49 -7.10 -15.95 1.76
N ASP A 50 -6.70 -15.27 2.84
CA ASP A 50 -7.40 -14.06 3.33
C ASP A 50 -7.35 -12.92 2.30
N VAL A 51 -6.20 -12.68 1.67
CA VAL A 51 -6.09 -11.71 0.57
C VAL A 51 -7.03 -12.07 -0.57
N ARG A 52 -7.06 -13.34 -1.00
CA ARG A 52 -7.96 -13.82 -2.07
C ARG A 52 -9.43 -13.57 -1.76
N ASN A 53 -9.83 -13.85 -0.51
CA ASN A 53 -11.22 -13.71 -0.07
C ASN A 53 -11.67 -12.24 0.00
N GLN A 54 -10.75 -11.33 0.28
CA GLN A 54 -11.05 -9.91 0.50
C GLN A 54 -10.70 -8.99 -0.69
N LEU A 55 -10.23 -9.56 -1.82
CA LEU A 55 -9.82 -8.77 -3.00
C LEU A 55 -10.88 -7.83 -3.53
N ASN A 56 -12.14 -8.25 -3.53
CA ASN A 56 -13.25 -7.40 -4.00
C ASN A 56 -13.41 -6.18 -3.11
N HIS A 57 -13.29 -6.34 -1.78
CA HIS A 57 -13.36 -5.25 -0.84
C HIS A 57 -12.19 -4.27 -1.03
N LEU A 58 -10.95 -4.78 -1.12
CA LEU A 58 -9.76 -3.98 -1.39
C LEU A 58 -9.92 -3.14 -2.67
N SER A 59 -10.34 -3.78 -3.76
CA SER A 59 -10.51 -3.12 -5.05
C SER A 59 -11.56 -2.01 -5.00
N GLN A 60 -12.72 -2.28 -4.39
CA GLN A 60 -13.81 -1.32 -4.29
C GLN A 60 -13.42 -0.09 -3.47
N GLU A 61 -12.80 -0.28 -2.31
CA GLU A 61 -12.39 0.83 -1.45
C GLU A 61 -11.32 1.71 -2.11
N ILE A 62 -10.31 1.11 -2.74
CA ILE A 62 -9.25 1.87 -3.42
C ILE A 62 -9.80 2.60 -4.65
N CYS A 63 -10.60 1.94 -5.51
CA CYS A 63 -11.18 2.56 -6.69
C CYS A 63 -12.08 3.74 -6.36
N GLN A 64 -12.92 3.61 -5.34
CA GLN A 64 -13.85 4.68 -4.96
C GLN A 64 -13.12 5.88 -4.39
N ALA A 65 -12.06 5.64 -3.58
CA ALA A 65 -11.32 6.71 -2.95
C ALA A 65 -10.27 7.35 -3.86
N VAL A 66 -9.67 6.58 -4.77
CA VAL A 66 -8.57 7.01 -5.64
C VAL A 66 -8.81 6.53 -7.08
N PRO A 67 -9.67 7.20 -7.86
CA PRO A 67 -10.06 6.74 -9.22
C PRO A 67 -8.88 6.57 -10.20
N GLN A 68 -7.74 7.18 -9.93
CA GLN A 68 -6.52 7.04 -10.75
C GLN A 68 -5.46 6.15 -10.09
N ALA A 69 -5.86 5.26 -9.18
CA ALA A 69 -4.94 4.28 -8.61
C ALA A 69 -4.59 3.21 -9.66
N LYS A 70 -3.31 2.79 -9.65
CA LYS A 70 -2.85 1.56 -10.29
C LYS A 70 -2.24 0.64 -9.25
N MET A 71 -2.51 -0.65 -9.37
CA MET A 71 -1.96 -1.66 -8.48
C MET A 71 -1.15 -2.66 -9.29
N GLY A 72 0.06 -2.96 -8.81
CA GLY A 72 0.89 -4.08 -9.25
C GLY A 72 0.92 -5.17 -8.18
N VAL A 73 1.32 -6.36 -8.58
CA VAL A 73 1.46 -7.50 -7.67
C VAL A 73 2.78 -8.21 -7.92
N VAL A 74 3.53 -8.47 -6.86
CA VAL A 74 4.72 -9.31 -6.90
C VAL A 74 4.56 -10.41 -5.85
N ALA A 75 4.30 -11.63 -6.28
CA ALA A 75 4.31 -12.79 -5.42
C ALA A 75 5.73 -13.40 -5.45
N TYR A 76 6.26 -13.77 -4.30
CA TYR A 76 7.58 -14.39 -4.22
C TYR A 76 7.56 -15.65 -3.34
N GLY A 77 8.41 -16.60 -3.66
CA GLY A 77 8.74 -17.78 -2.88
C GLY A 77 10.24 -17.78 -2.58
N ASP A 78 10.87 -18.89 -2.81
CA ASP A 78 12.30 -19.03 -2.63
C ASP A 78 12.99 -19.62 -3.88
N TYR A 79 14.33 -19.60 -3.94
CA TYR A 79 15.11 -20.10 -5.08
C TYR A 79 14.95 -21.59 -5.32
N CYS A 80 14.70 -22.39 -4.28
CA CYS A 80 14.42 -23.81 -4.41
C CYS A 80 13.12 -24.08 -5.18
N ASP A 81 12.19 -23.13 -5.20
CA ASP A 81 10.90 -23.24 -5.90
C ASP A 81 11.00 -23.02 -7.42
N ALA A 82 12.15 -22.52 -7.91
CA ALA A 82 12.34 -22.16 -9.33
C ALA A 82 11.96 -23.25 -10.32
N GLN A 83 12.13 -24.53 -9.95
CA GLN A 83 11.85 -25.68 -10.83
C GLN A 83 10.45 -26.24 -10.66
N THR A 84 9.76 -25.97 -9.57
CA THR A 84 8.47 -26.56 -9.22
C THR A 84 7.32 -25.57 -9.39
N THR A 85 7.54 -24.32 -9.03
CA THR A 85 6.55 -23.24 -9.08
C THR A 85 7.12 -21.98 -9.70
N TYR A 86 7.72 -21.10 -8.88
CA TYR A 86 8.40 -19.86 -9.29
C TYR A 86 9.23 -19.30 -8.11
N VAL A 87 10.27 -18.54 -8.41
CA VAL A 87 10.91 -17.65 -7.43
C VAL A 87 10.06 -16.38 -7.27
N THR A 88 9.65 -15.76 -8.39
CA THR A 88 8.74 -14.62 -8.39
C THR A 88 7.68 -14.74 -9.47
N LYS A 89 6.52 -14.13 -9.24
CA LYS A 89 5.45 -13.97 -10.23
C LYS A 89 4.96 -12.54 -10.18
N VAL A 90 4.93 -11.86 -11.33
CA VAL A 90 4.75 -10.41 -11.41
C VAL A 90 3.54 -10.05 -12.26
N LEU A 91 2.73 -9.11 -11.77
CA LEU A 91 1.75 -8.33 -12.53
C LEU A 91 2.16 -6.87 -12.45
N ASP A 92 2.40 -6.24 -13.59
CA ASP A 92 2.74 -4.82 -13.64
C ASP A 92 1.55 -3.93 -13.24
N LEU A 93 1.84 -2.66 -12.98
CA LEU A 93 0.90 -1.66 -12.53
C LEU A 93 -0.28 -1.47 -13.51
N THR A 94 -1.47 -1.82 -13.08
CA THR A 94 -2.71 -1.74 -13.86
C THR A 94 -3.85 -1.13 -13.05
N ASP A 95 -4.82 -0.54 -13.71
CA ASP A 95 -6.12 -0.11 -13.16
C ASP A 95 -7.24 -1.13 -13.45
N ASP A 96 -6.91 -2.23 -14.11
CA ASP A 96 -7.83 -3.35 -14.32
C ASP A 96 -7.87 -4.27 -13.08
N TYR A 97 -8.83 -4.00 -12.20
CA TYR A 97 -9.00 -4.77 -10.96
C TYR A 97 -9.43 -6.23 -11.20
N GLN A 98 -10.08 -6.52 -12.33
CA GLN A 98 -10.41 -7.90 -12.67
C GLN A 98 -9.14 -8.68 -13.02
N LEU A 99 -8.21 -8.04 -13.70
CA LEU A 99 -6.89 -8.62 -13.99
C LEU A 99 -6.11 -8.87 -12.70
N ILE A 100 -6.10 -7.91 -11.76
CA ILE A 100 -5.46 -8.07 -10.45
C ILE A 100 -6.07 -9.24 -9.67
N SER A 101 -7.41 -9.28 -9.58
CA SER A 101 -8.14 -10.36 -8.91
C SER A 101 -7.82 -11.73 -9.51
N ASN A 102 -7.84 -11.83 -10.83
CA ASN A 102 -7.54 -13.08 -11.54
C ASN A 102 -6.08 -13.50 -11.32
N PHE A 103 -5.14 -12.56 -11.32
CA PHE A 103 -3.73 -12.83 -11.06
C PHE A 103 -3.53 -13.41 -9.66
N ILE A 104 -4.06 -12.77 -8.62
CA ILE A 104 -3.88 -13.22 -7.22
C ILE A 104 -4.55 -14.59 -7.00
N LYS A 105 -5.71 -14.85 -7.63
CA LYS A 105 -6.35 -16.19 -7.59
C LYS A 105 -5.50 -17.29 -8.21
N GLN A 106 -4.68 -16.94 -9.21
CA GLN A 106 -3.79 -17.88 -9.92
C GLN A 106 -2.39 -17.98 -9.32
N VAL A 107 -2.04 -17.13 -8.34
CA VAL A 107 -0.78 -17.27 -7.60
C VAL A 107 -0.77 -18.63 -6.92
N LYS A 108 0.26 -19.42 -7.16
CA LYS A 108 0.42 -20.71 -6.49
C LYS A 108 1.13 -20.50 -5.14
N LYS A 109 0.88 -21.43 -4.24
CA LYS A 109 1.68 -21.61 -3.05
C LYS A 109 3.05 -22.16 -3.44
N THR A 110 4.10 -21.68 -2.81
CA THR A 110 5.47 -22.18 -2.94
C THR A 110 5.88 -22.88 -1.65
N ASP A 111 6.85 -23.77 -1.70
CA ASP A 111 7.19 -24.54 -0.49
C ASP A 111 8.14 -23.76 0.43
N GLY A 112 9.12 -23.04 -0.14
CA GLY A 112 10.28 -22.54 0.59
C GLY A 112 11.23 -23.68 0.93
N GLY A 113 12.51 -23.44 1.07
CA GLY A 113 13.49 -24.50 1.31
C GLY A 113 14.24 -24.33 2.61
N ASP A 114 14.54 -23.11 2.95
CA ASP A 114 15.22 -22.68 4.16
C ASP A 114 14.53 -21.44 4.74
N PHE A 115 15.12 -20.79 5.73
CA PHE A 115 14.42 -19.72 6.42
C PHE A 115 14.54 -18.34 5.74
N PRO A 116 15.65 -17.94 5.07
CA PRO A 116 15.64 -16.79 4.19
C PRO A 116 14.74 -17.07 2.98
N GLU A 117 14.01 -16.04 2.55
CA GLU A 117 13.16 -16.12 1.35
C GLU A 117 13.60 -15.07 0.31
N ALA A 118 13.17 -15.18 -0.93
CA ALA A 118 13.65 -14.35 -2.04
C ALA A 118 13.13 -12.90 -2.01
N VAL A 119 13.22 -12.24 -0.86
CA VAL A 119 12.80 -10.83 -0.66
C VAL A 119 13.60 -9.88 -1.54
N GLU A 120 14.91 -10.10 -1.70
CA GLU A 120 15.78 -9.28 -2.54
C GLU A 120 15.37 -9.37 -4.01
N GLU A 121 14.95 -10.54 -4.47
CA GLU A 121 14.39 -10.71 -5.82
C GLU A 121 13.04 -10.00 -5.98
N ALA A 122 12.19 -10.05 -4.97
CA ALA A 122 10.92 -9.33 -4.98
C ALA A 122 11.13 -7.81 -5.02
N LEU A 123 12.13 -7.27 -4.32
CA LEU A 123 12.53 -5.86 -4.40
C LEU A 123 13.05 -5.51 -5.80
N TYR A 124 13.89 -6.36 -6.39
CA TYR A 124 14.38 -6.17 -7.76
C TYR A 124 13.23 -6.15 -8.76
N GLN A 125 12.32 -7.11 -8.72
CA GLN A 125 11.16 -7.15 -9.61
C GLN A 125 10.26 -5.92 -9.46
N THR A 126 10.06 -5.46 -8.22
CA THR A 126 9.32 -4.22 -7.95
C THR A 126 10.02 -2.99 -8.56
N ASN A 127 11.36 -2.97 -8.61
CA ASN A 127 12.13 -1.93 -9.27
C ASN A 127 11.88 -1.87 -10.79
N GLN A 128 11.50 -2.98 -11.44
CA GLN A 128 11.29 -3.07 -12.88
C GLN A 128 9.88 -2.64 -13.34
N LEU A 129 8.95 -2.43 -12.40
CA LEU A 129 7.57 -2.07 -12.75
C LEU A 129 7.47 -0.69 -13.40
N ALA A 130 6.43 -0.49 -14.21
CA ALA A 130 6.17 0.73 -14.97
C ALA A 130 5.56 1.86 -14.10
N TRP A 131 6.31 2.33 -13.10
CA TRP A 131 5.93 3.40 -12.20
C TRP A 131 5.68 4.72 -12.94
N ARG A 132 4.48 5.31 -12.78
CA ARG A 132 4.11 6.56 -13.49
C ARG A 132 4.83 7.78 -12.91
N LEU A 133 5.22 8.70 -13.76
CA LEU A 133 5.72 10.00 -13.33
C LEU A 133 4.61 10.83 -12.68
N GLY A 134 4.94 11.50 -11.59
CA GLY A 134 4.00 12.37 -10.86
C GLY A 134 2.94 11.64 -10.05
N SER A 135 3.00 10.30 -9.91
CA SER A 135 2.18 9.56 -8.95
C SER A 135 2.79 9.55 -7.55
N ARG A 136 1.95 9.37 -6.54
CA ARG A 136 2.39 8.83 -5.24
C ARG A 136 2.72 7.36 -5.45
N ARG A 137 3.82 6.89 -4.88
CA ARG A 137 4.32 5.53 -5.11
C ARG A 137 4.56 4.83 -3.79
N ALA A 138 3.95 3.67 -3.62
CA ALA A 138 4.11 2.86 -2.44
C ALA A 138 4.29 1.38 -2.81
N MET A 139 5.14 0.69 -2.07
CA MET A 139 5.24 -0.76 -2.04
C MET A 139 4.79 -1.24 -0.66
N VAL A 140 3.95 -2.26 -0.61
CA VAL A 140 3.62 -2.97 0.62
C VAL A 140 4.26 -4.34 0.53
N LEU A 141 5.32 -4.55 1.31
CA LEU A 141 6.08 -5.80 1.39
C LEU A 141 5.60 -6.61 2.60
N VAL A 142 5.02 -7.76 2.35
CA VAL A 142 4.43 -8.66 3.36
C VAL A 142 5.20 -9.97 3.39
N GLY A 143 5.65 -10.39 4.55
CA GLY A 143 6.35 -11.67 4.74
C GLY A 143 6.74 -11.92 6.19
N ASP A 144 7.26 -13.10 6.48
CA ASP A 144 7.68 -13.52 7.82
C ASP A 144 9.18 -13.86 7.91
N ALA A 145 9.88 -13.94 6.77
CA ALA A 145 11.30 -14.27 6.66
C ALA A 145 12.15 -13.08 6.14
N PRO A 146 13.46 -13.03 6.50
CA PRO A 146 14.38 -12.03 5.97
C PRO A 146 14.89 -12.43 4.58
N PRO A 147 15.50 -11.48 3.83
CA PRO A 147 16.18 -11.79 2.58
C PRO A 147 17.44 -12.65 2.81
N HIS A 148 17.94 -13.27 1.76
CA HIS A 148 19.21 -13.97 1.75
C HIS A 148 20.39 -13.04 2.09
N GLY A 149 21.46 -13.64 2.64
CA GLY A 149 22.66 -12.89 3.07
C GLY A 149 22.53 -12.14 4.40
N VAL A 150 21.41 -12.29 5.10
CA VAL A 150 21.17 -11.66 6.43
C VAL A 150 21.61 -12.55 7.57
N ILE A 151 21.22 -13.80 7.56
CA ILE A 151 21.55 -14.78 8.62
C ILE A 151 22.91 -15.38 8.34
N ASP A 152 23.16 -15.80 7.11
CA ASP A 152 24.43 -16.32 6.63
C ASP A 152 24.85 -15.57 5.36
N SER A 153 25.99 -14.89 5.40
CA SER A 153 26.56 -14.19 4.25
C SER A 153 26.94 -15.13 3.10
N LEU A 154 27.09 -16.43 3.36
CA LEU A 154 27.34 -17.45 2.33
C LEU A 154 26.07 -17.84 1.57
N GLN A 155 24.90 -17.60 2.13
CA GLN A 155 23.60 -17.76 1.49
C GLN A 155 23.17 -16.45 0.80
N ALA A 156 24.02 -15.94 -0.07
CA ALA A 156 23.67 -14.76 -0.87
C ALA A 156 22.64 -15.09 -1.95
N CYS A 157 21.96 -14.06 -2.44
CA CYS A 157 21.03 -14.17 -3.56
C CYS A 157 21.64 -14.92 -4.75
N GLN A 158 20.96 -15.96 -5.24
CA GLN A 158 21.45 -16.76 -6.37
C GLN A 158 21.50 -16.00 -7.68
N TYR A 159 20.69 -14.93 -7.82
CA TYR A 159 20.67 -14.06 -9.00
C TYR A 159 21.56 -12.81 -8.86
N GLY A 160 22.27 -12.67 -7.74
CA GLY A 160 23.23 -11.59 -7.51
C GLY A 160 22.62 -10.28 -7.04
N HIS A 161 21.34 -10.24 -6.66
CA HIS A 161 20.71 -9.04 -6.13
C HIS A 161 21.03 -8.85 -4.64
N ASN A 162 21.15 -7.59 -4.22
CA ASN A 162 21.34 -7.22 -2.81
C ASN A 162 20.13 -6.42 -2.34
N TRP A 163 19.51 -6.86 -1.26
CA TRP A 163 18.29 -6.24 -0.77
C TRP A 163 18.45 -4.75 -0.37
N ARG A 164 19.64 -4.33 0.12
CA ARG A 164 19.90 -2.92 0.45
C ARG A 164 20.02 -2.06 -0.81
N ASP A 165 20.73 -2.55 -1.82
CA ASP A 165 20.91 -1.85 -3.08
C ASP A 165 19.58 -1.68 -3.80
N GLU A 166 18.75 -2.73 -3.84
CA GLU A 166 17.41 -2.68 -4.42
C GLU A 166 16.49 -1.72 -3.64
N THR A 167 16.56 -1.77 -2.30
CA THR A 167 15.80 -0.83 -1.45
C THR A 167 16.20 0.62 -1.70
N GLN A 168 17.51 0.91 -1.77
CA GLN A 168 18.02 2.24 -2.07
C GLN A 168 17.59 2.71 -3.47
N SER A 169 17.59 1.81 -4.45
CA SER A 169 17.11 2.09 -5.81
C SER A 169 15.63 2.49 -5.82
N LEU A 170 14.78 1.75 -5.10
CA LEU A 170 13.36 2.07 -4.92
C LEU A 170 13.18 3.44 -4.22
N GLY A 171 13.93 3.70 -3.16
CA GLY A 171 13.91 4.98 -2.47
C GLY A 171 14.31 6.17 -3.36
N LYS A 172 15.35 6.01 -4.21
CA LYS A 172 15.76 7.02 -5.21
C LYS A 172 14.67 7.29 -6.26
N LYS A 173 13.83 6.32 -6.57
CA LYS A 173 12.64 6.47 -7.43
C LYS A 173 11.46 7.12 -6.69
N GLY A 174 11.60 7.46 -5.41
CA GLY A 174 10.53 8.03 -4.59
C GLY A 174 9.43 7.04 -4.21
N ILE A 175 9.77 5.75 -4.16
CA ILE A 175 8.85 4.68 -3.74
C ILE A 175 9.05 4.48 -2.24
N LYS A 176 7.97 4.66 -1.46
CA LYS A 176 7.98 4.33 -0.03
C LYS A 176 7.66 2.85 0.17
N ILE A 177 8.42 2.17 1.00
CA ILE A 177 8.18 0.76 1.31
C ILE A 177 7.57 0.65 2.71
N TYR A 178 6.35 0.15 2.75
CA TYR A 178 5.66 -0.28 3.96
C TYR A 178 5.96 -1.76 4.15
N THR A 179 6.75 -2.09 5.16
CA THR A 179 7.04 -3.49 5.47
C THR A 179 6.08 -4.00 6.51
N VAL A 180 5.45 -5.13 6.23
CA VAL A 180 4.45 -5.78 7.07
C VAL A 180 4.98 -7.14 7.46
N GLN A 181 5.47 -7.25 8.69
CA GLN A 181 5.94 -8.52 9.20
C GLN A 181 4.77 -9.35 9.72
N CYS A 182 4.69 -10.59 9.26
CA CYS A 182 3.89 -11.64 9.84
C CYS A 182 4.76 -12.43 10.84
N GLY A 183 4.21 -12.77 12.00
CA GLY A 183 5.00 -13.45 13.03
C GLY A 183 5.96 -12.53 13.81
N SER A 184 7.00 -13.11 14.42
CA SER A 184 7.81 -12.41 15.43
C SER A 184 9.33 -12.62 15.28
N ASN A 185 9.80 -13.08 14.13
CA ASN A 185 11.24 -13.33 13.93
C ASN A 185 12.06 -12.04 14.07
N PRO A 186 13.13 -12.00 14.87
CA PRO A 186 13.90 -10.79 15.15
C PRO A 186 14.76 -10.33 13.96
N ASP A 187 15.26 -11.25 13.13
CA ASP A 187 16.05 -10.88 11.94
C ASP A 187 15.18 -10.27 10.87
N THR A 188 14.00 -10.84 10.62
CA THR A 188 12.98 -10.26 9.74
C THR A 188 12.60 -8.86 10.23
N LYS A 189 12.32 -8.70 11.53
CA LYS A 189 12.00 -7.40 12.12
C LYS A 189 13.10 -6.37 11.84
N ARG A 190 14.34 -6.71 12.12
CA ARG A 190 15.50 -5.83 11.95
C ARG A 190 15.62 -5.35 10.49
N VAL A 191 15.54 -6.29 9.55
CA VAL A 191 15.68 -5.98 8.12
C VAL A 191 14.48 -5.20 7.59
N PHE A 192 13.27 -5.59 7.95
CA PHE A 192 12.06 -4.89 7.52
C PHE A 192 11.99 -3.45 8.06
N GLN A 193 12.47 -3.22 9.29
CA GLN A 193 12.65 -1.87 9.82
C GLN A 193 13.68 -1.07 9.01
N GLU A 194 14.82 -1.67 8.64
CA GLU A 194 15.84 -1.01 7.81
C GLU A 194 15.30 -0.67 6.41
N ILE A 195 14.63 -1.60 5.73
CA ILE A 195 13.99 -1.38 4.42
C ILE A 195 13.02 -0.20 4.47
N SER A 196 12.12 -0.19 5.44
CA SER A 196 11.15 0.89 5.58
C SER A 196 11.82 2.24 5.86
N GLN A 197 12.83 2.28 6.72
CA GLN A 197 13.58 3.50 7.05
C GLN A 197 14.31 4.10 5.84
N ILE A 198 14.99 3.27 5.03
CA ILE A 198 15.72 3.72 3.82
C ILE A 198 14.78 4.46 2.86
N THR A 199 13.52 4.05 2.77
CA THR A 199 12.55 4.58 1.80
C THR A 199 11.55 5.58 2.40
N ASN A 200 11.74 6.00 3.66
CA ASN A 200 10.79 6.84 4.41
C ASN A 200 9.38 6.22 4.48
N GLY A 201 9.32 4.90 4.53
CA GLY A 201 8.11 4.12 4.79
C GLY A 201 7.91 3.82 6.27
N ILE A 202 7.12 2.78 6.56
CA ILE A 202 6.78 2.39 7.94
C ILE A 202 6.88 0.88 8.06
N TYR A 203 7.53 0.43 9.15
CA TYR A 203 7.47 -0.97 9.57
C TYR A 203 6.20 -1.20 10.40
N LEU A 204 5.49 -2.27 10.08
CA LEU A 204 4.26 -2.70 10.73
C LEU A 204 4.38 -4.19 11.09
N ASN A 205 3.81 -4.56 12.22
CA ASN A 205 3.67 -5.98 12.59
C ASN A 205 2.18 -6.35 12.54
N LEU A 206 1.86 -7.37 11.77
CA LEU A 206 0.50 -7.88 11.60
C LEU A 206 0.24 -8.96 12.64
N GLU A 207 -0.65 -8.66 13.59
CA GLU A 207 -1.04 -9.61 14.65
C GLU A 207 -2.17 -10.54 14.19
N ASN A 208 -3.07 -10.03 13.34
CA ASN A 208 -4.22 -10.76 12.84
C ASN A 208 -4.29 -10.70 11.32
N MET A 209 -4.47 -11.85 10.71
CA MET A 209 -4.59 -12.02 9.26
C MET A 209 -5.70 -11.18 8.63
N SER A 210 -6.84 -11.15 9.27
CA SER A 210 -8.02 -10.40 8.80
C SER A 210 -7.80 -8.91 8.62
N ASP A 211 -6.73 -8.36 9.22
CA ASP A 211 -6.43 -6.93 9.18
C ASP A 211 -5.56 -6.51 7.98
N LEU A 212 -5.03 -7.48 7.20
CA LEU A 212 -4.11 -7.18 6.09
C LEU A 212 -4.76 -6.29 5.02
N VAL A 213 -5.98 -6.57 4.63
CA VAL A 213 -6.68 -5.79 3.60
C VAL A 213 -7.02 -4.39 4.11
N ASP A 214 -7.47 -4.26 5.35
CA ASP A 214 -7.71 -2.95 5.97
C ASP A 214 -6.41 -2.14 6.10
N LEU A 215 -5.29 -2.80 6.37
CA LEU A 215 -3.97 -2.19 6.39
C LEU A 215 -3.58 -1.66 5.01
N LEU A 216 -3.75 -2.46 3.95
CA LEU A 216 -3.48 -2.06 2.56
C LEU A 216 -4.32 -0.83 2.16
N ILE A 217 -5.62 -0.84 2.48
CA ILE A 217 -6.50 0.32 2.24
C ILE A 217 -5.98 1.54 3.00
N SER A 218 -5.66 1.39 4.28
CA SER A 218 -5.18 2.49 5.13
C SER A 218 -3.87 3.10 4.61
N ILE A 219 -2.94 2.28 4.11
CA ILE A 219 -1.69 2.75 3.47
C ILE A 219 -2.02 3.55 2.21
N CYS A 220 -2.92 3.06 1.36
CA CYS A 220 -3.35 3.79 0.16
C CYS A 220 -3.97 5.14 0.51
N MET A 221 -4.86 5.18 1.52
CA MET A 221 -5.48 6.42 1.99
C MET A 221 -4.45 7.40 2.58
N LYS A 222 -3.46 6.90 3.33
CA LYS A 222 -2.36 7.72 3.84
C LYS A 222 -1.56 8.36 2.71
N GLU A 223 -1.18 7.60 1.69
CA GLU A 223 -0.36 8.11 0.59
C GLU A 223 -1.07 9.22 -0.23
N VAL A 224 -2.39 9.18 -0.30
CA VAL A 224 -3.17 10.23 -0.99
C VAL A 224 -3.70 11.31 -0.04
N GLY A 225 -3.35 11.27 1.25
CA GLY A 225 -3.75 12.26 2.25
C GLY A 225 -5.21 12.18 2.67
N LEU A 226 -5.82 11.00 2.56
CA LEU A 226 -7.23 10.72 2.92
C LEU A 226 -7.38 9.84 4.17
N LEU A 227 -6.30 9.62 4.94
CA LEU A 227 -6.34 8.71 6.09
C LEU A 227 -7.35 9.17 7.16
N ALA A 228 -7.44 10.47 7.43
CA ALA A 228 -8.36 11.01 8.42
C ALA A 228 -9.83 10.88 7.99
N GLU A 229 -10.11 11.13 6.72
CA GLU A 229 -11.44 10.93 6.14
C GLU A 229 -11.85 9.46 6.16
N TYR A 230 -10.91 8.56 5.88
CA TYR A 230 -11.15 7.11 5.96
C TYR A 230 -11.43 6.66 7.39
N GLU A 231 -10.65 7.13 8.37
CA GLU A 231 -10.90 6.86 9.80
C GLU A 231 -12.30 7.33 10.22
N GLN A 232 -12.71 8.53 9.80
CA GLN A 232 -14.03 9.06 10.10
C GLN A 232 -15.14 8.20 9.46
N LYS A 233 -14.95 7.72 8.22
CA LYS A 233 -15.88 6.79 7.55
C LYS A 233 -16.04 5.50 8.36
N LEU A 234 -14.94 4.91 8.85
CA LEU A 234 -14.97 3.70 9.66
C LEU A 234 -15.73 3.91 10.98
N LYS A 235 -15.53 5.06 11.64
CA LYS A 235 -16.28 5.43 12.86
C LYS A 235 -17.78 5.57 12.60
N THR A 236 -18.16 6.27 11.54
CA THR A 236 -19.57 6.49 11.17
C THR A 236 -20.29 5.19 10.85
N ASN A 237 -19.61 4.25 10.22
CA ASN A 237 -20.17 2.95 9.82
C ASN A 237 -20.08 1.89 10.92
N ASN A 238 -19.62 2.23 12.14
CA ASN A 238 -19.35 1.28 13.23
C ASN A 238 -18.43 0.13 12.81
N SER A 239 -17.51 0.38 11.85
CA SER A 239 -16.58 -0.60 11.31
C SER A 239 -15.18 -0.50 11.93
N LEU A 240 -14.96 0.47 12.82
CA LEU A 240 -13.71 0.65 13.53
C LEU A 240 -13.66 -0.29 14.74
N ASN A 241 -12.68 -1.20 14.74
CA ASN A 241 -12.38 -2.08 15.85
C ASN A 241 -11.02 -1.72 16.49
N PRO A 242 -10.67 -2.26 17.67
CA PRO A 242 -9.39 -1.93 18.34
C PRO A 242 -8.14 -2.22 17.49
N SER A 243 -8.16 -3.27 16.66
CA SER A 243 -7.04 -3.62 15.78
C SER A 243 -6.86 -2.57 14.69
N LYS A 244 -7.92 -2.17 14.01
CA LYS A 244 -7.90 -1.09 13.00
C LYS A 244 -7.47 0.25 13.61
N GLU A 245 -7.96 0.58 14.83
CA GLU A 245 -7.48 1.77 15.53
C GLU A 245 -5.97 1.77 15.76
N LYS A 246 -5.41 0.62 16.17
CA LYS A 246 -3.97 0.46 16.37
C LYS A 246 -3.20 0.69 15.06
N LEU A 247 -3.65 0.10 13.95
CA LEU A 247 -3.05 0.27 12.62
C LEU A 247 -3.10 1.75 12.16
N LEU A 248 -4.25 2.41 12.30
CA LEU A 248 -4.41 3.81 11.94
C LEU A 248 -3.51 4.73 12.76
N ARG A 249 -3.34 4.48 14.06
CA ARG A 249 -2.40 5.23 14.92
C ARG A 249 -0.95 5.05 14.48
N GLN A 250 -0.53 3.83 14.13
CA GLN A 250 0.82 3.57 13.63
C GLN A 250 1.08 4.31 12.31
N LEU A 251 0.09 4.35 11.42
CA LEU A 251 0.17 5.09 10.16
C LEU A 251 0.12 6.61 10.37
N GLY A 252 -0.66 7.12 11.30
CA GLY A 252 -0.78 8.54 11.62
C GLY A 252 0.46 9.10 12.33
N SER A 253 1.03 8.35 13.29
CA SER A 253 2.17 8.81 14.10
C SER A 253 3.48 8.98 13.32
N ALA A 254 3.61 8.41 12.12
CA ALA A 254 4.77 8.59 11.26
C ALA A 254 4.72 9.88 10.40
N SER A 255 3.64 10.65 10.47
CA SER A 255 3.50 11.94 9.75
C SER A 255 4.10 13.14 10.51
N ASP A 256 4.45 12.97 11.79
CA ASP A 256 4.83 14.05 12.71
C ASP A 256 6.34 14.08 13.05
N LYS A 257 7.19 13.43 12.21
CA LYS A 257 8.65 13.45 12.42
C LYS A 257 9.41 14.01 11.23
#